data_543069323050ea3457756f5531afe177
#
_entry.id   543069323050ea3457756f5531afe177
#
_cell.length_a   1.000
_cell.length_b   1.000
_cell.length_c   1.000
_cell.angle_alpha   90.00
_cell.angle_beta   90.00
_cell.angle_gamma   90.00
#
_symmetry.space_group_name_H-M   'P 1'
#
loop_
_entity.id
_entity.type
_entity.pdbx_description
1 polymer ?
#
loop_
_entity_poly.entity_id
_entity_poly.type
_entity_poly.pdbx_seq_one_letter_code
_entity_poly.pdbx_strand_id
1 'polypeptide(L)'
;MNDSTQAMIGWGDILTRKYAAKIATLVLAVWLHASNSMLTATTMPSAVNDIGGLNLLHWTFSIYLVGSIIAGASVGLLVVKSNIRTLMIRFALIYAFGCVVVALASNMPVVLGGRMLQGLGGGGLMGLVYIAQSRFFPSQFVPKIIACISVTWMIAAFCGPMVGGAFATWGIWRMAYWVFGVQALLLITAIHLLLPIEASNLSPKAERIPTVRLATLALAIVLMSLAGADYDRVMSPLLVFLGVMALALFVFQDRVALSSRILPKAVTNLNHPIGNGVLTIFLLCLCIMSFLIYGPTIMIKLHGVSPFTAGLVVMGETLAWSFSALIFSSTAENKEPMLIRVGSSLVVIGLIAMALTLSGRSLWMIVIATLIGSSGFGMMWGFIIKRIIINASSDEKARTSSLLPMALQLGFALGAAIAGIIANSLGLSETMNNDDIRHVAFWLFIGFVPLALLGNLFAWRFVRQDRLDSN
;
A
#
# COMPACT_ATOMS: atom_id res chain seq x y z
N MET A 1 40.86 -17.65 -15.20
CA MET A 1 40.00 -18.33 -16.18
C MET A 1 39.21 -19.37 -15.41
N ASN A 2 38.04 -19.03 -14.97
CA ASN A 2 36.98 -19.96 -14.57
C ASN A 2 35.67 -19.28 -14.98
N ASP A 3 35.35 -19.44 -16.25
CA ASP A 3 34.03 -19.15 -16.80
C ASP A 3 33.08 -20.25 -16.29
N SER A 4 32.57 -20.07 -15.07
CA SER A 4 31.41 -20.79 -14.63
C SER A 4 30.21 -20.18 -15.37
N THR A 5 29.91 -20.72 -16.56
CA THR A 5 28.61 -20.59 -17.22
C THR A 5 27.53 -20.80 -16.18
N GLN A 6 26.98 -19.71 -15.62
CA GLN A 6 25.74 -19.76 -14.85
C GLN A 6 24.67 -20.27 -15.83
N ALA A 7 24.39 -21.55 -15.76
CA ALA A 7 23.29 -22.19 -16.50
C ALA A 7 22.05 -21.31 -16.29
N MET A 8 21.47 -20.79 -17.36
CA MET A 8 20.23 -20.00 -17.29
C MET A 8 19.13 -20.87 -16.71
N ILE A 9 18.79 -20.60 -15.44
CA ILE A 9 17.75 -21.34 -14.71
C ILE A 9 16.43 -21.14 -15.44
N GLY A 10 15.85 -22.23 -15.93
CA GLY A 10 14.54 -22.22 -16.57
C GLY A 10 13.38 -22.08 -15.56
N TRP A 11 12.18 -21.80 -16.04
CA TRP A 11 10.97 -21.89 -15.21
C TRP A 11 10.69 -23.34 -14.80
N GLY A 12 11.10 -24.33 -15.59
CA GLY A 12 10.98 -25.75 -15.27
C GLY A 12 11.71 -26.15 -13.99
N ASP A 13 12.86 -25.51 -13.69
CA ASP A 13 13.67 -25.83 -12.50
C ASP A 13 12.98 -25.41 -11.20
N ILE A 14 12.20 -24.33 -11.24
CA ILE A 14 11.50 -23.79 -10.07
C ILE A 14 10.09 -24.37 -9.92
N LEU A 15 9.44 -24.76 -11.00
CA LEU A 15 8.10 -25.38 -11.00
C LEU A 15 8.13 -26.89 -10.73
N THR A 16 9.21 -27.40 -10.14
CA THR A 16 9.29 -28.77 -9.67
C THR A 16 8.33 -29.01 -8.51
N ARG A 17 7.89 -30.25 -8.32
CA ARG A 17 7.01 -30.65 -7.20
C ARG A 17 7.55 -30.18 -5.83
N LYS A 18 8.87 -30.09 -5.69
CA LYS A 18 9.54 -29.65 -4.45
C LYS A 18 9.31 -28.18 -4.11
N TYR A 19 9.27 -27.30 -5.13
CA TYR A 19 9.21 -25.84 -4.94
C TYR A 19 7.84 -25.26 -5.31
N ALA A 20 7.14 -25.83 -6.28
CA ALA A 20 5.86 -25.30 -6.77
C ALA A 20 4.82 -25.14 -5.64
N ALA A 21 4.70 -26.15 -4.78
CA ALA A 21 3.77 -26.11 -3.65
C ALA A 21 4.11 -25.00 -2.63
N LYS A 22 5.42 -24.80 -2.35
CA LYS A 22 5.88 -23.70 -1.48
C LYS A 22 5.60 -22.34 -2.10
N ILE A 23 5.88 -22.18 -3.41
CA ILE A 23 5.60 -20.94 -4.14
C ILE A 23 4.11 -20.66 -4.12
N ALA A 24 3.25 -21.63 -4.40
CA ALA A 24 1.80 -21.47 -4.35
C ALA A 24 1.32 -20.99 -2.97
N THR A 25 1.91 -21.54 -1.88
CA THR A 25 1.61 -21.10 -0.51
C THR A 25 2.01 -19.65 -0.27
N LEU A 26 3.21 -19.23 -0.71
CA LEU A 26 3.66 -17.83 -0.57
C LEU A 26 2.82 -16.88 -1.44
N VAL A 27 2.51 -17.28 -2.67
CA VAL A 27 1.64 -16.52 -3.59
C VAL A 27 0.23 -16.35 -3.01
N LEU A 28 -0.34 -17.39 -2.38
CA LEU A 28 -1.65 -17.30 -1.72
C LEU A 28 -1.62 -16.33 -0.52
N ALA A 29 -0.53 -16.29 0.24
CA ALA A 29 -0.38 -15.33 1.34
C ALA A 29 -0.32 -13.87 0.83
N VAL A 30 0.42 -13.63 -0.27
CA VAL A 30 0.46 -12.32 -0.95
C VAL A 30 -0.90 -11.95 -1.50
N TRP A 31 -1.58 -12.89 -2.13
CA TRP A 31 -2.93 -12.72 -2.70
C TRP A 31 -3.92 -12.23 -1.64
N LEU A 32 -3.97 -12.88 -0.47
CA LEU A 32 -4.88 -12.47 0.61
C LEU A 32 -4.65 -11.03 1.05
N HIS A 33 -3.40 -10.63 1.22
CA HIS A 33 -3.06 -9.25 1.62
C HIS A 33 -3.40 -8.23 0.52
N ALA A 34 -2.98 -8.48 -0.70
CA ALA A 34 -3.13 -7.57 -1.82
C ALA A 34 -4.61 -7.40 -2.23
N SER A 35 -5.33 -8.52 -2.40
CA SER A 35 -6.73 -8.50 -2.86
C SER A 35 -7.66 -7.86 -1.83
N ASN A 36 -7.45 -8.12 -0.52
CA ASN A 36 -8.25 -7.51 0.52
C ASN A 36 -8.09 -5.98 0.55
N SER A 37 -6.87 -5.48 0.33
CA SER A 37 -6.63 -4.03 0.27
C SER A 37 -7.41 -3.38 -0.86
N MET A 38 -7.45 -4.01 -2.03
CA MET A 38 -8.13 -3.49 -3.23
C MET A 38 -9.65 -3.66 -3.17
N LEU A 39 -10.14 -4.80 -2.66
CA LEU A 39 -11.56 -5.09 -2.49
C LEU A 39 -12.25 -4.07 -1.56
N THR A 40 -11.58 -3.60 -0.54
CA THR A 40 -12.11 -2.65 0.43
C THR A 40 -12.62 -1.37 -0.23
N ALA A 41 -11.94 -0.86 -1.26
CA ALA A 41 -12.34 0.35 -1.96
C ALA A 41 -13.77 0.28 -2.54
N THR A 42 -14.18 -0.91 -2.96
CA THR A 42 -15.47 -1.12 -3.64
C THR A 42 -16.55 -1.72 -2.75
N THR A 43 -16.18 -2.38 -1.64
CA THR A 43 -17.14 -2.92 -0.69
C THR A 43 -17.56 -1.93 0.39
N MET A 44 -16.66 -1.02 0.80
CA MET A 44 -16.95 -0.09 1.89
C MET A 44 -18.07 0.90 1.62
N PRO A 45 -18.28 1.44 0.41
CA PRO A 45 -19.47 2.26 0.14
C PRO A 45 -20.78 1.54 0.45
N SER A 46 -20.87 0.24 0.09
CA SER A 46 -22.06 -0.57 0.40
C SER A 46 -22.17 -0.91 1.89
N ALA A 47 -21.06 -1.12 2.58
CA ALA A 47 -21.04 -1.30 4.02
C ALA A 47 -21.54 -0.03 4.73
N VAL A 48 -21.05 1.14 4.35
CA VAL A 48 -21.51 2.44 4.90
C VAL A 48 -23.02 2.63 4.69
N ASN A 49 -23.53 2.30 3.51
CA ASN A 49 -24.98 2.41 3.25
C ASN A 49 -25.82 1.47 4.12
N ASP A 50 -25.25 0.34 4.56
CA ASP A 50 -25.95 -0.66 5.37
C ASP A 50 -25.85 -0.40 6.90
N ILE A 51 -24.66 0.00 7.37
CA ILE A 51 -24.37 0.13 8.81
C ILE A 51 -23.99 1.55 9.25
N GLY A 52 -24.02 2.53 8.34
CA GLY A 52 -23.62 3.91 8.60
C GLY A 52 -22.11 4.12 8.77
N GLY A 53 -21.72 5.31 9.21
CA GLY A 53 -20.34 5.62 9.57
C GLY A 53 -19.49 6.11 8.42
N LEU A 54 -20.05 6.89 7.48
CA LEU A 54 -19.33 7.48 6.36
C LEU A 54 -18.12 8.32 6.80
N ASN A 55 -18.23 9.02 7.94
CA ASN A 55 -17.15 9.80 8.55
C ASN A 55 -15.93 8.95 8.93
N LEU A 56 -16.11 7.64 9.15
CA LEU A 56 -15.06 6.69 9.49
C LEU A 56 -14.52 5.92 8.27
N LEU A 57 -14.99 6.22 7.04
CA LEU A 57 -14.62 5.48 5.84
C LEU A 57 -13.10 5.40 5.64
N HIS A 58 -12.39 6.51 5.79
CA HIS A 58 -10.93 6.59 5.65
C HIS A 58 -10.17 5.71 6.67
N TRP A 59 -10.75 5.49 7.86
CA TRP A 59 -10.16 4.62 8.88
C TRP A 59 -10.05 3.17 8.43
N THR A 60 -10.93 2.70 7.55
CA THR A 60 -10.90 1.32 7.04
C THR A 60 -9.58 0.99 6.33
N PHE A 61 -8.94 1.99 5.73
CA PHE A 61 -7.61 1.88 5.13
C PHE A 61 -6.50 2.19 6.13
N SER A 62 -6.59 3.32 6.85
CA SER A 62 -5.54 3.74 7.78
C SER A 62 -5.27 2.69 8.85
N ILE A 63 -6.29 2.17 9.52
CA ILE A 63 -6.12 1.21 10.62
C ILE A 63 -5.59 -0.16 10.13
N TYR A 64 -5.99 -0.58 8.93
CA TYR A 64 -5.42 -1.76 8.28
C TYR A 64 -3.93 -1.60 8.04
N LEU A 65 -3.51 -0.43 7.51
CA LEU A 65 -2.10 -0.15 7.22
C LEU A 65 -1.27 0.01 8.50
N VAL A 66 -1.83 0.60 9.57
CA VAL A 66 -1.18 0.62 10.90
C VAL A 66 -0.89 -0.80 11.36
N GLY A 67 -1.88 -1.69 11.33
CA GLY A 67 -1.70 -3.09 11.67
C GLY A 67 -0.64 -3.77 10.80
N SER A 68 -0.68 -3.52 9.49
CA SER A 68 0.27 -4.09 8.52
C SER A 68 1.71 -3.64 8.78
N ILE A 69 1.93 -2.35 9.04
CA ILE A 69 3.26 -1.79 9.32
C ILE A 69 3.81 -2.37 10.63
N ILE A 70 3.01 -2.39 11.69
CA ILE A 70 3.42 -2.91 13.01
C ILE A 70 3.81 -4.39 12.90
N ALA A 71 2.96 -5.21 12.29
CA ALA A 71 3.22 -6.64 12.16
C ALA A 71 4.40 -6.91 11.23
N GLY A 72 4.45 -6.28 10.05
CA GLY A 72 5.53 -6.43 9.09
C GLY A 72 6.90 -6.10 9.67
N ALA A 73 7.00 -5.01 10.42
CA ALA A 73 8.24 -4.62 11.10
C ALA A 73 8.62 -5.56 12.27
N SER A 74 7.62 -6.20 12.90
CA SER A 74 7.84 -7.12 14.03
C SER A 74 8.32 -8.51 13.62
N VAL A 75 8.06 -8.92 12.37
CA VAL A 75 8.32 -10.27 11.87
C VAL A 75 9.79 -10.69 12.01
N GLY A 76 10.74 -9.80 11.70
CA GLY A 76 12.17 -10.08 11.77
C GLY A 76 12.63 -10.61 13.15
N LEU A 77 12.02 -10.12 14.24
CA LEU A 77 12.32 -10.60 15.59
C LEU A 77 11.56 -11.85 15.98
N LEU A 78 10.30 -11.94 15.53
CA LEU A 78 9.46 -13.09 15.84
C LEU A 78 10.06 -14.37 15.24
N VAL A 79 10.68 -14.25 14.04
CA VAL A 79 11.35 -15.36 13.35
C VAL A 79 12.59 -15.88 14.10
N VAL A 80 13.26 -15.04 14.89
CA VAL A 80 14.37 -15.50 15.75
C VAL A 80 13.88 -16.37 16.91
N LYS A 81 12.64 -16.14 17.37
CA LYS A 81 12.03 -16.83 18.53
C LYS A 81 11.10 -17.97 18.16
N SER A 82 10.68 -18.05 16.90
CA SER A 82 9.67 -19.00 16.45
C SER A 82 9.92 -19.43 15.01
N ASN A 83 9.47 -20.64 14.69
CA ASN A 83 9.52 -21.18 13.33
C ASN A 83 8.64 -20.35 12.37
N ILE A 84 9.11 -20.11 11.12
CA ILE A 84 8.39 -19.36 10.09
C ILE A 84 7.00 -19.95 9.85
N ARG A 85 6.88 -21.28 9.72
CA ARG A 85 5.61 -22.00 9.53
C ARG A 85 4.61 -21.66 10.64
N THR A 86 5.01 -21.73 11.88
CA THR A 86 4.14 -21.43 13.04
C THR A 86 3.71 -19.97 13.06
N LEU A 87 4.62 -19.06 12.74
CA LEU A 87 4.30 -17.63 12.65
C LEU A 87 3.33 -17.33 11.51
N MET A 88 3.52 -17.93 10.32
CA MET A 88 2.59 -17.78 9.20
C MET A 88 1.19 -18.27 9.57
N ILE A 89 1.07 -19.42 10.27
CA ILE A 89 -0.22 -19.92 10.76
C ILE A 89 -0.87 -18.93 11.72
N ARG A 90 -0.11 -18.41 12.70
CA ARG A 90 -0.64 -17.43 13.67
C ARG A 90 -1.14 -16.16 12.99
N PHE A 91 -0.38 -15.59 12.06
CA PHE A 91 -0.80 -14.40 11.33
C PHE A 91 -1.99 -14.69 10.40
N ALA A 92 -2.05 -15.86 9.76
CA ALA A 92 -3.21 -16.26 8.97
C ALA A 92 -4.47 -16.46 9.84
N LEU A 93 -4.34 -16.97 11.06
CA LEU A 93 -5.45 -17.07 12.03
C LEU A 93 -5.94 -15.69 12.46
N ILE A 94 -5.03 -14.75 12.77
CA ILE A 94 -5.40 -13.37 13.11
C ILE A 94 -6.14 -12.72 11.93
N TYR A 95 -5.66 -12.94 10.71
CA TYR A 95 -6.30 -12.43 9.50
C TYR A 95 -7.70 -13.04 9.30
N ALA A 96 -7.84 -14.36 9.41
CA ALA A 96 -9.12 -15.06 9.29
C ALA A 96 -10.13 -14.57 10.34
N PHE A 97 -9.70 -14.42 11.60
CA PHE A 97 -10.53 -13.88 12.66
C PHE A 97 -10.96 -12.43 12.36
N GLY A 98 -10.05 -11.60 11.85
CA GLY A 98 -10.38 -10.26 11.36
C GLY A 98 -11.44 -10.26 10.25
N CYS A 99 -11.41 -11.24 9.34
CA CYS A 99 -12.43 -11.39 8.29
C CYS A 99 -13.80 -11.74 8.91
N VAL A 100 -13.85 -12.64 9.89
CA VAL A 100 -15.08 -12.98 10.62
C VAL A 100 -15.65 -11.75 11.33
N VAL A 101 -14.81 -10.98 12.02
CA VAL A 101 -15.23 -9.75 12.72
C VAL A 101 -15.86 -8.75 11.75
N VAL A 102 -15.25 -8.51 10.59
CA VAL A 102 -15.82 -7.61 9.56
C VAL A 102 -17.11 -8.17 8.99
N ALA A 103 -17.17 -9.47 8.69
CA ALA A 103 -18.35 -10.11 8.12
C ALA A 103 -19.58 -10.06 9.05
N LEU A 104 -19.35 -10.09 10.37
CA LEU A 104 -20.40 -10.03 11.40
C LEU A 104 -20.66 -8.61 11.93
N ALA A 105 -19.96 -7.59 11.40
CA ALA A 105 -20.05 -6.24 11.92
C ALA A 105 -21.45 -5.65 11.74
N SER A 106 -21.98 -5.07 12.83
CA SER A 106 -23.23 -4.33 12.89
C SER A 106 -23.05 -2.81 12.89
N ASN A 107 -21.81 -2.33 13.01
CA ASN A 107 -21.45 -0.91 13.00
C ASN A 107 -20.01 -0.72 12.54
N MET A 108 -19.66 0.51 12.16
CA MET A 108 -18.34 0.82 11.61
C MET A 108 -17.18 0.59 12.61
N PRO A 109 -17.27 0.91 13.92
CA PRO A 109 -16.19 0.59 14.87
C PRO A 109 -15.82 -0.89 14.92
N VAL A 110 -16.77 -1.81 14.79
CA VAL A 110 -16.49 -3.26 14.71
C VAL A 110 -15.78 -3.60 13.41
N VAL A 111 -16.17 -2.99 12.29
CA VAL A 111 -15.43 -3.11 11.02
C VAL A 111 -13.98 -2.69 11.20
N LEU A 112 -13.72 -1.53 11.84
CA LEU A 112 -12.37 -1.03 12.09
C LEU A 112 -11.55 -1.99 12.95
N GLY A 113 -12.13 -2.57 14.00
CA GLY A 113 -11.48 -3.63 14.79
C GLY A 113 -11.06 -4.83 13.95
N GLY A 114 -11.96 -5.31 13.10
CA GLY A 114 -11.68 -6.38 12.15
C GLY A 114 -10.58 -5.99 11.10
N ARG A 115 -10.62 -4.74 10.62
CA ARG A 115 -9.60 -4.21 9.69
C ARG A 115 -8.20 -4.14 10.34
N MET A 116 -8.12 -3.76 11.61
CA MET A 116 -6.85 -3.79 12.37
C MET A 116 -6.29 -5.22 12.44
N LEU A 117 -7.13 -6.20 12.76
CA LEU A 117 -6.74 -7.62 12.81
C LEU A 117 -6.31 -8.13 11.42
N GLN A 118 -7.04 -7.80 10.36
CA GLN A 118 -6.66 -8.13 8.99
C GLN A 118 -5.32 -7.49 8.61
N GLY A 119 -5.08 -6.24 9.01
CA GLY A 119 -3.82 -5.55 8.82
C GLY A 119 -2.65 -6.25 9.52
N LEU A 120 -2.81 -6.57 10.81
CA LEU A 120 -1.82 -7.33 11.59
C LEU A 120 -1.52 -8.68 10.93
N GLY A 121 -2.56 -9.43 10.57
CA GLY A 121 -2.42 -10.73 9.93
C GLY A 121 -1.75 -10.64 8.55
N GLY A 122 -2.27 -9.77 7.68
CA GLY A 122 -1.78 -9.61 6.30
C GLY A 122 -0.36 -9.04 6.24
N GLY A 123 -0.05 -8.01 7.04
CA GLY A 123 1.29 -7.42 7.11
C GLY A 123 2.33 -8.39 7.67
N GLY A 124 1.96 -9.18 8.69
CA GLY A 124 2.81 -10.24 9.23
C GLY A 124 3.08 -11.35 8.20
N LEU A 125 2.05 -11.79 7.47
CA LEU A 125 2.20 -12.76 6.37
C LEU A 125 3.13 -12.21 5.29
N MET A 126 2.95 -10.95 4.89
CA MET A 126 3.77 -10.33 3.84
C MET A 126 5.24 -10.24 4.25
N GLY A 127 5.54 -9.81 5.48
CA GLY A 127 6.90 -9.81 6.02
C GLY A 127 7.52 -11.21 6.05
N LEU A 128 6.74 -12.24 6.44
CA LEU A 128 7.19 -13.62 6.44
C LEU A 128 7.43 -14.20 5.04
N VAL A 129 6.66 -13.78 4.03
CA VAL A 129 6.88 -14.19 2.63
C VAL A 129 8.28 -13.76 2.17
N TYR A 130 8.71 -12.53 2.45
CA TYR A 130 10.05 -12.06 2.07
C TYR A 130 11.18 -12.80 2.82
N ILE A 131 10.94 -13.22 4.06
CA ILE A 131 11.93 -14.03 4.81
C ILE A 131 11.92 -15.49 4.29
N ALA A 132 10.74 -16.07 4.05
CA ALA A 132 10.59 -17.43 3.58
C ALA A 132 11.24 -17.67 2.22
N GLN A 133 11.17 -16.68 1.31
CA GLN A 133 11.83 -16.80 0.00
C GLN A 133 13.35 -16.97 0.12
N SER A 134 14.01 -16.29 1.06
CA SER A 134 15.45 -16.42 1.26
C SER A 134 15.86 -17.66 2.02
N ARG A 135 14.95 -18.28 2.80
CA ARG A 135 15.23 -19.48 3.58
C ARG A 135 14.86 -20.79 2.90
N PHE A 136 13.71 -20.83 2.21
CA PHE A 136 13.19 -22.07 1.61
C PHE A 136 13.69 -22.33 0.20
N PHE A 137 14.33 -21.34 -0.43
CA PHE A 137 14.76 -21.44 -1.81
C PHE A 137 16.22 -21.03 -1.98
N PRO A 138 16.96 -21.68 -2.91
CA PRO A 138 18.28 -21.22 -3.35
C PRO A 138 18.24 -19.77 -3.83
N SER A 139 19.30 -19.01 -3.57
CA SER A 139 19.40 -17.60 -3.93
C SER A 139 19.14 -17.31 -5.41
N GLN A 140 19.51 -18.24 -6.28
CA GLN A 140 19.28 -18.19 -7.72
C GLN A 140 17.81 -18.18 -8.14
N PHE A 141 16.87 -18.65 -7.27
CA PHE A 141 15.43 -18.65 -7.54
C PHE A 141 14.71 -17.40 -7.05
N VAL A 142 15.34 -16.61 -6.20
CA VAL A 142 14.75 -15.41 -5.59
C VAL A 142 14.18 -14.44 -6.63
N PRO A 143 14.86 -14.10 -7.75
CA PRO A 143 14.29 -13.20 -8.75
C PRO A 143 12.98 -13.70 -9.35
N LYS A 144 12.85 -15.02 -9.58
CA LYS A 144 11.62 -15.60 -10.13
C LYS A 144 10.48 -15.63 -9.11
N ILE A 145 10.79 -15.82 -7.83
CA ILE A 145 9.80 -15.76 -6.74
C ILE A 145 9.28 -14.33 -6.60
N ILE A 146 10.16 -13.34 -6.67
CA ILE A 146 9.76 -11.92 -6.68
C ILE A 146 8.85 -11.63 -7.89
N ALA A 147 9.15 -12.19 -9.07
CA ALA A 147 8.28 -12.06 -10.23
C ALA A 147 6.89 -12.67 -9.99
N CYS A 148 6.79 -13.85 -9.37
CA CYS A 148 5.50 -14.44 -8.97
C CYS A 148 4.74 -13.54 -8.00
N ILE A 149 5.40 -12.96 -7.01
CA ILE A 149 4.81 -12.00 -6.07
C ILE A 149 4.27 -10.77 -6.82
N SER A 150 5.05 -10.21 -7.75
CA SER A 150 4.64 -9.04 -8.54
C SER A 150 3.43 -9.34 -9.43
N VAL A 151 3.39 -10.50 -10.08
CA VAL A 151 2.24 -10.97 -10.86
C VAL A 151 1.01 -11.14 -9.96
N THR A 152 1.20 -11.64 -8.74
CA THR A 152 0.10 -11.79 -7.77
C THR A 152 -0.49 -10.44 -7.39
N TRP A 153 0.34 -9.42 -7.15
CA TRP A 153 -0.12 -8.05 -6.90
C TRP A 153 -0.91 -7.50 -8.09
N MET A 154 -0.44 -7.73 -9.31
CA MET A 154 -1.13 -7.30 -10.54
C MET A 154 -2.50 -7.97 -10.67
N ILE A 155 -2.60 -9.30 -10.45
CA ILE A 155 -3.87 -10.03 -10.50
C ILE A 155 -4.80 -9.56 -9.36
N ALA A 156 -4.28 -9.35 -8.16
CA ALA A 156 -5.05 -8.87 -7.02
C ALA A 156 -5.64 -7.47 -7.27
N ALA A 157 -4.85 -6.60 -7.86
CA ALA A 157 -5.27 -5.26 -8.22
C ALA A 157 -6.34 -5.23 -9.32
N PHE A 158 -6.32 -6.24 -10.20
CA PHE A 158 -7.36 -6.46 -11.21
C PHE A 158 -8.63 -7.07 -10.59
N CYS A 159 -8.50 -8.20 -9.90
CA CYS A 159 -9.65 -8.96 -9.40
C CYS A 159 -10.29 -8.35 -8.14
N GLY A 160 -9.49 -7.69 -7.27
CA GLY A 160 -9.98 -7.17 -5.99
C GLY A 160 -11.17 -6.21 -6.15
N PRO A 161 -11.03 -5.10 -6.89
CA PRO A 161 -12.13 -4.15 -7.10
C PRO A 161 -13.32 -4.73 -7.84
N MET A 162 -13.08 -5.62 -8.80
CA MET A 162 -14.14 -6.27 -9.57
C MET A 162 -14.97 -7.22 -8.69
N VAL A 163 -14.32 -8.07 -7.93
CA VAL A 163 -14.98 -9.01 -7.00
C VAL A 163 -15.70 -8.25 -5.89
N GLY A 164 -15.06 -7.23 -5.30
CA GLY A 164 -15.66 -6.38 -4.29
C GLY A 164 -16.89 -5.65 -4.80
N GLY A 165 -16.80 -5.07 -6.00
CA GLY A 165 -17.89 -4.39 -6.67
C GLY A 165 -19.06 -5.32 -6.99
N ALA A 166 -18.80 -6.57 -7.40
CA ALA A 166 -19.83 -7.57 -7.65
C ALA A 166 -20.62 -7.90 -6.36
N PHE A 167 -19.93 -8.24 -5.27
CA PHE A 167 -20.58 -8.51 -3.99
C PHE A 167 -21.35 -7.30 -3.45
N ALA A 168 -20.82 -6.10 -3.65
CA ALA A 168 -21.48 -4.85 -3.28
C ALA A 168 -22.75 -4.61 -4.11
N THR A 169 -22.71 -4.86 -5.42
CA THR A 169 -23.87 -4.71 -6.33
C THR A 169 -24.99 -5.69 -5.98
N TRP A 170 -24.65 -6.91 -5.56
CA TRP A 170 -25.63 -7.91 -5.12
C TRP A 170 -26.17 -7.65 -3.70
N GLY A 171 -25.73 -6.60 -3.03
CA GLY A 171 -26.15 -6.27 -1.65
C GLY A 171 -25.59 -7.21 -0.57
N ILE A 172 -24.61 -8.05 -0.91
CA ILE A 172 -24.04 -9.06 -0.01
C ILE A 172 -22.56 -8.80 0.28
N TRP A 173 -22.18 -7.54 0.52
CA TRP A 173 -20.80 -7.12 0.75
C TRP A 173 -20.07 -7.93 1.85
N ARG A 174 -20.82 -8.43 2.86
CA ARG A 174 -20.27 -9.28 3.93
C ARG A 174 -19.71 -10.59 3.41
N MET A 175 -20.29 -11.15 2.33
CA MET A 175 -19.82 -12.40 1.73
C MET A 175 -18.40 -12.29 1.18
N ALA A 176 -17.99 -11.10 0.75
CA ALA A 176 -16.61 -10.87 0.34
C ALA A 176 -15.62 -11.22 1.46
N TYR A 177 -15.93 -10.82 2.70
CA TYR A 177 -15.07 -11.10 3.86
C TYR A 177 -15.15 -12.58 4.30
N TRP A 178 -16.30 -13.22 4.17
CA TRP A 178 -16.40 -14.68 4.38
C TRP A 178 -15.53 -15.45 3.40
N VAL A 179 -15.53 -15.09 2.12
CA VAL A 179 -14.67 -15.71 1.10
C VAL A 179 -13.19 -15.56 1.46
N PHE A 180 -12.75 -14.38 1.91
CA PHE A 180 -11.38 -14.18 2.38
C PHE A 180 -11.05 -14.95 3.65
N GLY A 181 -12.02 -15.09 4.57
CA GLY A 181 -11.89 -15.93 5.75
C GLY A 181 -11.64 -17.41 5.37
N VAL A 182 -12.44 -17.93 4.44
CA VAL A 182 -12.25 -19.31 3.91
C VAL A 182 -10.90 -19.46 3.22
N GLN A 183 -10.50 -18.50 2.38
CA GLN A 183 -9.19 -18.52 1.74
C GLN A 183 -8.03 -18.50 2.75
N ALA A 184 -8.18 -17.78 3.87
CA ALA A 184 -7.19 -17.78 4.95
C ALA A 184 -7.10 -19.16 5.64
N LEU A 185 -8.21 -19.86 5.83
CA LEU A 185 -8.21 -21.23 6.33
C LEU A 185 -7.56 -22.21 5.35
N LEU A 186 -7.80 -22.04 4.04
CA LEU A 186 -7.10 -22.80 3.00
C LEU A 186 -5.58 -22.51 3.02
N LEU A 187 -5.20 -21.25 3.22
CA LEU A 187 -3.79 -20.89 3.40
C LEU A 187 -3.18 -21.57 4.63
N ILE A 188 -3.86 -21.57 5.78
CA ILE A 188 -3.39 -22.27 6.99
C ILE A 188 -3.15 -23.75 6.70
N THR A 189 -4.08 -24.40 6.01
CA THR A 189 -3.96 -25.80 5.59
C THR A 189 -2.75 -26.00 4.66
N ALA A 190 -2.60 -25.14 3.66
CA ALA A 190 -1.46 -25.18 2.74
C ALA A 190 -0.12 -24.97 3.48
N ILE A 191 -0.03 -24.01 4.39
CA ILE A 191 1.16 -23.79 5.22
C ILE A 191 1.45 -25.05 6.04
N HIS A 192 0.44 -25.64 6.66
CA HIS A 192 0.58 -26.81 7.51
C HIS A 192 1.10 -28.03 6.73
N LEU A 193 0.62 -28.25 5.53
CA LEU A 193 0.95 -29.44 4.73
C LEU A 193 2.22 -29.26 3.89
N LEU A 194 2.48 -28.05 3.40
CA LEU A 194 3.46 -27.83 2.33
C LEU A 194 4.75 -27.13 2.78
N LEU A 195 4.73 -26.39 3.91
CA LEU A 195 5.94 -25.72 4.40
C LEU A 195 6.68 -26.60 5.42
N PRO A 196 8.01 -26.70 5.32
CA PRO A 196 8.80 -27.49 6.25
C PRO A 196 8.83 -26.86 7.65
N ILE A 197 8.99 -27.71 8.66
CA ILE A 197 9.31 -27.27 10.03
C ILE A 197 10.82 -27.06 10.06
N GLU A 198 11.26 -25.80 10.11
CA GLU A 198 12.67 -25.51 10.34
C GLU A 198 12.98 -25.46 11.84
N ALA A 199 14.16 -25.91 12.22
CA ALA A 199 14.67 -25.66 13.56
C ALA A 199 14.81 -24.13 13.77
N SER A 200 14.29 -23.60 14.87
CA SER A 200 14.49 -22.21 15.23
C SER A 200 15.99 -21.99 15.51
N ASN A 201 16.68 -21.37 14.57
CA ASN A 201 18.06 -20.92 14.83
C ASN A 201 17.99 -19.72 15.76
N LEU A 202 18.05 -19.99 17.05
CA LEU A 202 18.20 -18.98 18.09
C LEU A 202 19.57 -18.30 17.90
N SER A 203 19.61 -17.23 17.14
CA SER A 203 20.82 -16.41 17.02
C SER A 203 20.88 -15.44 18.20
N PRO A 204 21.96 -15.44 19.00
CA PRO A 204 22.09 -14.54 20.15
C PRO A 204 22.20 -13.05 19.77
N LYS A 205 22.42 -12.73 18.50
CA LYS A 205 22.64 -11.37 17.98
C LYS A 205 21.42 -10.75 17.29
N ALA A 206 20.20 -11.14 17.63
CA ALA A 206 19.03 -10.48 17.06
C ALA A 206 18.97 -9.02 17.55
N GLU A 207 19.03 -8.08 16.59
CA GLU A 207 18.76 -6.67 16.88
C GLU A 207 17.38 -6.53 17.54
N ARG A 208 17.27 -5.63 18.52
CA ARG A 208 15.98 -5.38 19.19
C ARG A 208 15.05 -4.63 18.26
N ILE A 209 13.76 -4.99 18.23
CA ILE A 209 12.73 -4.20 17.51
C ILE A 209 12.76 -2.79 18.08
N PRO A 210 12.69 -1.78 17.22
CA PRO A 210 12.51 -0.43 17.65
C PRO A 210 11.03 -0.17 18.03
N THR A 211 10.53 -0.89 19.05
CA THR A 211 9.10 -0.84 19.44
C THR A 211 8.61 0.57 19.71
N VAL A 212 9.41 1.38 20.40
CA VAL A 212 9.07 2.79 20.70
C VAL A 212 8.91 3.59 19.40
N ARG A 213 9.84 3.44 18.46
CA ARG A 213 9.78 4.14 17.14
C ARG A 213 8.58 3.70 16.31
N LEU A 214 8.29 2.41 16.28
CA LEU A 214 7.10 1.90 15.59
C LEU A 214 5.81 2.35 16.26
N ALA A 215 5.77 2.39 17.60
CA ALA A 215 4.63 2.94 18.35
C ALA A 215 4.45 4.44 18.07
N THR A 216 5.54 5.22 18.00
CA THR A 216 5.48 6.65 17.65
C THR A 216 4.96 6.85 16.22
N LEU A 217 5.40 6.01 15.27
CA LEU A 217 4.89 6.05 13.90
C LEU A 217 3.40 5.68 13.82
N ALA A 218 2.99 4.62 14.51
CA ALA A 218 1.58 4.22 14.60
C ALA A 218 0.73 5.34 15.23
N LEU A 219 1.23 5.96 16.32
CA LEU A 219 0.57 7.09 16.97
C LEU A 219 0.36 8.27 16.01
N ALA A 220 1.37 8.59 15.18
CA ALA A 220 1.23 9.65 14.17
C ALA A 220 0.05 9.39 13.22
N ILE A 221 -0.05 8.17 12.69
CA ILE A 221 -1.14 7.80 11.77
C ILE A 221 -2.49 7.84 12.49
N VAL A 222 -2.57 7.31 13.71
CA VAL A 222 -3.80 7.29 14.52
C VAL A 222 -4.27 8.71 14.84
N LEU A 223 -3.38 9.61 15.29
CA LEU A 223 -3.73 11.00 15.58
C LEU A 223 -4.26 11.73 14.35
N MET A 224 -3.61 11.58 13.21
CA MET A 224 -4.07 12.19 11.96
C MET A 224 -5.41 11.59 11.49
N SER A 225 -5.63 10.30 11.68
CA SER A 225 -6.92 9.66 11.33
C SER A 225 -8.03 10.11 12.27
N LEU A 226 -7.74 10.28 13.57
CA LEU A 226 -8.70 10.84 14.55
C LEU A 226 -9.14 12.26 14.19
N ALA A 227 -8.21 13.09 13.69
CA ALA A 227 -8.53 14.44 13.23
C ALA A 227 -9.58 14.48 12.11
N GLY A 228 -9.70 13.39 11.35
CA GLY A 228 -10.67 13.27 10.26
C GLY A 228 -11.98 12.53 10.63
N ALA A 229 -12.11 11.97 11.84
CA ALA A 229 -13.30 11.17 12.20
C ALA A 229 -14.53 12.05 12.45
N ASP A 230 -14.39 13.01 13.35
CA ASP A 230 -15.41 14.01 13.64
C ASP A 230 -14.73 15.37 13.61
N TYR A 231 -14.96 16.12 12.52
CA TYR A 231 -14.26 17.38 12.33
C TYR A 231 -14.72 18.43 13.34
N ASP A 232 -13.77 18.88 14.15
CA ASP A 232 -13.92 20.01 15.07
C ASP A 232 -12.88 21.09 14.73
N ARG A 233 -13.28 22.37 14.78
CA ARG A 233 -12.43 23.50 14.36
C ARG A 233 -11.19 23.71 15.23
N VAL A 234 -11.17 23.21 16.45
CA VAL A 234 -10.06 23.33 17.40
C VAL A 234 -9.33 22.00 17.54
N MET A 235 -10.07 20.92 17.79
CA MET A 235 -9.50 19.60 18.07
C MET A 235 -8.82 19.00 16.84
N SER A 236 -9.43 19.12 15.65
CA SER A 236 -8.86 18.50 14.45
C SER A 236 -7.51 19.12 14.06
N PRO A 237 -7.32 20.45 14.01
CA PRO A 237 -5.98 21.03 13.79
C PRO A 237 -4.96 20.65 14.86
N LEU A 238 -5.37 20.54 16.13
CA LEU A 238 -4.51 20.09 17.23
C LEU A 238 -4.05 18.64 17.02
N LEU A 239 -4.95 17.75 16.66
CA LEU A 239 -4.63 16.33 16.38
C LEU A 239 -3.72 16.20 15.17
N VAL A 240 -3.93 16.99 14.11
CA VAL A 240 -3.02 17.07 12.95
C VAL A 240 -1.62 17.53 13.40
N PHE A 241 -1.55 18.60 14.18
CA PHE A 241 -0.28 19.12 14.70
C PHE A 241 0.44 18.07 15.54
N LEU A 242 -0.25 17.40 16.47
CA LEU A 242 0.32 16.31 17.28
C LEU A 242 0.74 15.12 16.43
N GLY A 243 -0.01 14.77 15.39
CA GLY A 243 0.34 13.72 14.43
C GLY A 243 1.61 14.04 13.64
N VAL A 244 1.74 15.28 13.15
CA VAL A 244 2.95 15.76 12.49
C VAL A 244 4.15 15.78 13.44
N MET A 245 3.94 16.20 14.69
CA MET A 245 4.97 16.18 15.74
C MET A 245 5.42 14.74 16.05
N ALA A 246 4.48 13.79 16.13
CA ALA A 246 4.80 12.38 16.34
C ALA A 246 5.58 11.80 15.15
N LEU A 247 5.26 12.16 13.91
CA LEU A 247 6.01 11.77 12.72
C LEU A 247 7.42 12.36 12.74
N ALA A 248 7.56 13.64 13.07
CA ALA A 248 8.85 14.30 13.24
C ALA A 248 9.69 13.65 14.35
N LEU A 249 9.05 13.31 15.48
CA LEU A 249 9.67 12.60 16.59
C LEU A 249 10.16 11.21 16.15
N PHE A 250 9.37 10.45 15.37
CA PHE A 250 9.80 9.18 14.81
C PHE A 250 11.06 9.33 13.96
N VAL A 251 11.09 10.30 13.04
CA VAL A 251 12.25 10.57 12.19
C VAL A 251 13.47 10.97 13.04
N PHE A 252 13.26 11.81 14.05
CA PHE A 252 14.33 12.21 14.98
C PHE A 252 14.87 11.03 15.78
N GLN A 253 13.98 10.23 16.41
CA GLN A 253 14.36 9.03 17.18
C GLN A 253 15.15 8.05 16.31
N ASP A 254 14.75 7.86 15.06
CA ASP A 254 15.44 6.94 14.16
C ASP A 254 16.79 7.50 13.69
N ARG A 255 16.88 8.83 13.48
CA ARG A 255 18.12 9.51 13.08
C ARG A 255 19.20 9.44 14.16
N VAL A 256 18.84 9.56 15.44
CA VAL A 256 19.80 9.51 16.57
C VAL A 256 20.07 8.08 17.06
N ALA A 257 19.33 7.09 16.56
CA ALA A 257 19.50 5.71 16.98
C ALA A 257 20.89 5.16 16.59
N LEU A 258 21.58 4.53 17.52
CA LEU A 258 22.88 3.91 17.29
C LEU A 258 22.77 2.51 16.67
N SER A 259 21.64 1.83 16.89
CA SER A 259 21.38 0.48 16.38
C SER A 259 19.94 0.35 15.87
N SER A 260 19.67 -0.68 15.09
CA SER A 260 18.33 -1.02 14.57
C SER A 260 17.61 0.14 13.86
N ARG A 261 18.35 0.99 13.14
CA ARG A 261 17.75 2.06 12.34
C ARG A 261 16.82 1.48 11.29
N ILE A 262 15.67 2.14 11.12
CA ILE A 262 14.69 1.82 10.09
C ILE A 262 15.04 2.61 8.82
N LEU A 263 15.38 3.90 8.98
CA LEU A 263 15.67 4.81 7.87
C LEU A 263 17.17 4.79 7.53
N PRO A 264 17.56 4.73 6.25
CA PRO A 264 18.93 5.02 5.81
C PRO A 264 19.34 6.45 6.18
N LYS A 265 20.63 6.68 6.43
CA LYS A 265 21.15 8.01 6.78
C LYS A 265 20.84 9.07 5.72
N ALA A 266 20.89 8.67 4.47
CA ALA A 266 20.67 9.55 3.32
C ALA A 266 19.23 10.03 3.15
N VAL A 267 18.22 9.36 3.73
CA VAL A 267 16.79 9.70 3.56
C VAL A 267 16.43 11.07 4.10
N THR A 268 17.06 11.48 5.20
CA THR A 268 16.79 12.80 5.81
C THR A 268 17.62 13.94 5.18
N ASN A 269 18.47 13.62 4.20
CA ASN A 269 19.28 14.61 3.51
C ASN A 269 18.68 14.96 2.13
N LEU A 270 18.08 16.14 2.03
CA LEU A 270 17.48 16.64 0.78
C LEU A 270 18.53 17.03 -0.29
N ASN A 271 19.80 17.04 0.06
CA ASN A 271 20.89 17.22 -0.91
C ASN A 271 21.40 15.88 -1.46
N HIS A 272 20.77 14.76 -1.07
CA HIS A 272 21.11 13.44 -1.55
C HIS A 272 19.96 12.85 -2.39
N PRO A 273 20.22 12.16 -3.51
CA PRO A 273 19.17 11.61 -4.38
C PRO A 273 18.17 10.72 -3.63
N ILE A 274 18.63 9.86 -2.71
CA ILE A 274 17.76 8.95 -1.95
C ILE A 274 16.67 9.71 -1.20
N GLY A 275 17.00 10.82 -0.53
CA GLY A 275 16.01 11.61 0.22
C GLY A 275 14.91 12.15 -0.69
N ASN A 276 15.28 12.73 -1.83
CA ASN A 276 14.31 13.25 -2.80
C ASN A 276 13.48 12.13 -3.44
N GLY A 277 14.10 11.00 -3.80
CA GLY A 277 13.40 9.86 -4.38
C GLY A 277 12.36 9.24 -3.42
N VAL A 278 12.72 9.03 -2.16
CA VAL A 278 11.82 8.51 -1.13
C VAL A 278 10.67 9.47 -0.84
N LEU A 279 10.94 10.78 -0.76
CA LEU A 279 9.88 11.81 -0.60
C LEU A 279 8.95 11.86 -1.81
N THR A 280 9.46 11.68 -3.03
CA THR A 280 8.63 11.56 -4.23
C THR A 280 7.65 10.39 -4.10
N ILE A 281 8.16 9.19 -3.79
CA ILE A 281 7.33 7.99 -3.59
C ILE A 281 6.27 8.25 -2.51
N PHE A 282 6.69 8.73 -1.35
CA PHE A 282 5.82 8.99 -0.21
C PHE A 282 4.68 9.96 -0.55
N LEU A 283 5.01 11.14 -1.12
CA LEU A 283 4.03 12.19 -1.42
C LEU A 283 3.06 11.79 -2.54
N LEU A 284 3.54 11.12 -3.58
CA LEU A 284 2.67 10.69 -4.67
C LEU A 284 1.79 9.51 -4.27
N CYS A 285 2.29 8.57 -3.46
CA CYS A 285 1.48 7.50 -2.87
C CYS A 285 0.39 8.04 -1.94
N LEU A 286 0.68 9.10 -1.19
CA LEU A 286 -0.29 9.78 -0.34
C LEU A 286 -1.46 10.33 -1.18
N CYS A 287 -1.20 10.91 -2.34
CA CYS A 287 -2.23 11.48 -3.21
C CYS A 287 -3.18 10.43 -3.82
N ILE A 288 -2.69 9.24 -4.14
CA ILE A 288 -3.48 8.16 -4.75
C ILE A 288 -4.64 7.73 -3.84
N MET A 289 -4.47 7.79 -2.52
CA MET A 289 -5.49 7.34 -1.56
C MET A 289 -6.78 8.15 -1.63
N SER A 290 -6.75 9.40 -2.07
CA SER A 290 -7.96 10.22 -2.23
C SER A 290 -8.99 9.56 -3.14
N PHE A 291 -8.55 9.04 -4.29
CA PHE A 291 -9.44 8.35 -5.24
C PHE A 291 -9.81 6.94 -4.77
N LEU A 292 -8.86 6.17 -4.27
CA LEU A 292 -9.13 4.78 -3.86
C LEU A 292 -10.19 4.71 -2.74
N ILE A 293 -10.24 5.71 -1.84
CA ILE A 293 -11.18 5.72 -0.69
C ILE A 293 -12.51 6.35 -1.09
N TYR A 294 -12.50 7.53 -1.69
CA TYR A 294 -13.70 8.32 -1.90
C TYR A 294 -14.22 8.29 -3.34
N GLY A 295 -13.36 7.95 -4.32
CA GLY A 295 -13.75 7.86 -5.73
C GLY A 295 -14.96 6.95 -5.96
N PRO A 296 -14.96 5.68 -5.51
CA PRO A 296 -16.12 4.80 -5.63
C PRO A 296 -17.38 5.37 -4.97
N THR A 297 -17.28 5.90 -3.75
CA THR A 297 -18.42 6.49 -3.02
C THR A 297 -19.01 7.68 -3.78
N ILE A 298 -18.17 8.59 -4.28
CA ILE A 298 -18.59 9.77 -5.05
C ILE A 298 -19.23 9.34 -6.38
N MET A 299 -18.64 8.38 -7.09
CA MET A 299 -19.19 7.86 -8.35
C MET A 299 -20.57 7.23 -8.13
N ILE A 300 -20.75 6.43 -7.08
CA ILE A 300 -22.04 5.81 -6.76
C ILE A 300 -23.07 6.88 -6.42
N LYS A 301 -22.75 7.81 -5.51
CA LYS A 301 -23.70 8.83 -5.03
C LYS A 301 -24.04 9.88 -6.08
N LEU A 302 -23.03 10.42 -6.79
CA LEU A 302 -23.19 11.56 -7.69
C LEU A 302 -23.55 11.16 -9.13
N HIS A 303 -22.96 10.05 -9.61
CA HIS A 303 -23.14 9.59 -10.99
C HIS A 303 -24.13 8.41 -11.11
N GLY A 304 -24.65 7.89 -9.99
CA GLY A 304 -25.63 6.80 -9.97
C GLY A 304 -25.11 5.48 -10.54
N VAL A 305 -23.79 5.30 -10.61
CA VAL A 305 -23.20 4.05 -11.13
C VAL A 305 -23.31 2.93 -10.12
N SER A 306 -23.37 1.69 -10.59
CA SER A 306 -23.35 0.53 -9.71
C SER A 306 -21.97 0.40 -9.00
N PRO A 307 -21.92 -0.23 -7.81
CA PRO A 307 -20.64 -0.54 -7.17
C PRO A 307 -19.70 -1.36 -8.06
N PHE A 308 -20.23 -2.23 -8.92
CA PHE A 308 -19.48 -2.98 -9.91
C PHE A 308 -18.82 -2.05 -10.93
N THR A 309 -19.55 -1.08 -11.47
CA THR A 309 -19.00 -0.09 -12.42
C THR A 309 -17.92 0.76 -11.77
N ALA A 310 -18.12 1.20 -10.52
CA ALA A 310 -17.08 1.90 -9.76
C ALA A 310 -15.84 1.02 -9.58
N GLY A 311 -16.01 -0.27 -9.30
CA GLY A 311 -14.95 -1.26 -9.24
C GLY A 311 -14.18 -1.42 -10.56
N LEU A 312 -14.86 -1.38 -11.70
CA LEU A 312 -14.22 -1.41 -13.02
C LEU A 312 -13.35 -0.17 -13.27
N VAL A 313 -13.74 1.00 -12.78
CA VAL A 313 -12.92 2.23 -12.89
C VAL A 313 -11.64 2.10 -12.03
N VAL A 314 -11.76 1.63 -10.79
CA VAL A 314 -10.60 1.36 -9.90
C VAL A 314 -9.70 0.28 -10.52
N MET A 315 -10.27 -0.76 -11.11
CA MET A 315 -9.52 -1.77 -11.86
C MET A 315 -8.75 -1.13 -13.02
N GLY A 316 -9.42 -0.27 -13.81
CA GLY A 316 -8.82 0.47 -14.93
C GLY A 316 -7.62 1.32 -14.48
N GLU A 317 -7.73 1.99 -13.34
CA GLU A 317 -6.63 2.71 -12.70
C GLU A 317 -5.40 1.81 -12.48
N THR A 318 -5.61 0.65 -11.89
CA THR A 318 -4.52 -0.29 -11.57
C THR A 318 -3.92 -0.91 -12.84
N LEU A 319 -4.76 -1.19 -13.84
CA LEU A 319 -4.30 -1.68 -15.14
C LEU A 319 -3.44 -0.63 -15.84
N ALA A 320 -3.86 0.64 -15.84
CA ALA A 320 -3.08 1.73 -16.43
C ALA A 320 -1.69 1.87 -15.81
N TRP A 321 -1.61 1.75 -14.46
CA TRP A 321 -0.33 1.67 -13.76
C TRP A 321 0.52 0.49 -14.27
N SER A 322 -0.04 -0.72 -14.25
CA SER A 322 0.70 -1.96 -14.58
C SER A 322 1.16 -1.99 -16.04
N PHE A 323 0.27 -1.63 -16.97
CA PHE A 323 0.60 -1.58 -18.40
C PHE A 323 1.64 -0.50 -18.71
N SER A 324 1.51 0.67 -18.10
CA SER A 324 2.49 1.74 -18.27
C SER A 324 3.87 1.31 -17.74
N ALA A 325 3.93 0.70 -16.55
CA ALA A 325 5.17 0.16 -16.01
C ALA A 325 5.79 -0.90 -16.94
N LEU A 326 4.97 -1.78 -17.52
CA LEU A 326 5.44 -2.82 -18.45
C LEU A 326 5.94 -2.23 -19.77
N ILE A 327 5.17 -1.34 -20.41
CA ILE A 327 5.52 -0.72 -21.69
C ILE A 327 6.87 0.01 -21.60
N PHE A 328 7.08 0.76 -20.51
CA PHE A 328 8.31 1.53 -20.35
C PHE A 328 9.47 0.76 -19.69
N SER A 329 9.24 -0.48 -19.19
CA SER A 329 10.25 -1.28 -18.47
C SER A 329 11.57 -1.48 -19.21
N SER A 330 11.54 -1.53 -20.55
CA SER A 330 12.70 -1.75 -21.41
C SER A 330 13.30 -0.45 -21.96
N THR A 331 12.94 0.71 -21.40
CA THR A 331 13.46 1.99 -21.87
C THR A 331 14.95 2.13 -21.57
N ALA A 332 15.69 2.69 -22.53
CA ALA A 332 17.12 2.95 -22.40
C ALA A 332 17.42 3.88 -21.19
N GLU A 333 18.53 3.62 -20.52
CA GLU A 333 18.89 4.27 -19.24
C GLU A 333 18.97 5.80 -19.34
N ASN A 334 19.41 6.33 -20.48
CA ASN A 334 19.48 7.78 -20.76
C ASN A 334 18.10 8.47 -20.79
N LYS A 335 17.00 7.72 -21.02
CA LYS A 335 15.61 8.23 -21.05
C LYS A 335 14.88 8.06 -19.73
N GLU A 336 15.37 7.25 -18.79
CA GLU A 336 14.74 7.05 -17.47
C GLU A 336 14.51 8.37 -16.72
N PRO A 337 15.45 9.33 -16.69
CA PRO A 337 15.25 10.62 -16.05
C PRO A 337 14.06 11.42 -16.63
N MET A 338 13.84 11.33 -17.93
CA MET A 338 12.69 11.96 -18.58
C MET A 338 11.39 11.29 -18.15
N LEU A 339 11.34 9.95 -18.10
CA LEU A 339 10.15 9.21 -17.69
C LEU A 339 9.75 9.48 -16.24
N ILE A 340 10.73 9.65 -15.33
CA ILE A 340 10.46 10.04 -13.95
C ILE A 340 9.79 11.43 -13.90
N ARG A 341 10.29 12.42 -14.67
CA ARG A 341 9.72 13.78 -14.71
C ARG A 341 8.33 13.79 -15.33
N VAL A 342 8.18 13.17 -16.49
CA VAL A 342 6.90 13.10 -17.21
C VAL A 342 5.88 12.33 -16.37
N GLY A 343 6.25 11.18 -15.82
CA GLY A 343 5.38 10.35 -14.99
C GLY A 343 4.87 11.11 -13.76
N SER A 344 5.75 11.75 -13.01
CA SER A 344 5.36 12.55 -11.85
C SER A 344 4.47 13.75 -12.21
N SER A 345 4.70 14.38 -13.37
CA SER A 345 3.85 15.47 -13.87
C SER A 345 2.47 14.97 -14.31
N LEU A 346 2.38 13.78 -14.93
CA LEU A 346 1.11 13.16 -15.28
C LEU A 346 0.26 12.80 -14.05
N VAL A 347 0.89 12.43 -12.91
CA VAL A 347 0.16 12.24 -11.65
C VAL A 347 -0.50 13.54 -11.20
N VAL A 348 0.21 14.68 -11.26
CA VAL A 348 -0.37 16.00 -10.93
C VAL A 348 -1.51 16.36 -11.86
N ILE A 349 -1.32 16.19 -13.18
CA ILE A 349 -2.34 16.48 -14.19
C ILE A 349 -3.57 15.59 -13.98
N GLY A 350 -3.36 14.28 -13.73
CA GLY A 350 -4.44 13.34 -13.45
C GLY A 350 -5.25 13.73 -12.21
N LEU A 351 -4.59 14.17 -11.13
CA LEU A 351 -5.26 14.62 -9.91
C LEU A 351 -6.10 15.89 -10.13
N ILE A 352 -5.58 16.87 -10.87
CA ILE A 352 -6.33 18.07 -11.25
C ILE A 352 -7.53 17.68 -12.15
N ALA A 353 -7.31 16.81 -13.14
CA ALA A 353 -8.36 16.32 -13.98
C ALA A 353 -9.45 15.58 -13.19
N MET A 354 -9.07 14.76 -12.18
CA MET A 354 -10.03 14.11 -11.28
C MET A 354 -10.87 15.11 -10.50
N ALA A 355 -10.28 16.20 -9.99
CA ALA A 355 -11.02 17.25 -9.27
C ALA A 355 -12.12 17.86 -10.17
N LEU A 356 -11.81 18.11 -11.43
CA LEU A 356 -12.72 18.70 -12.40
C LEU A 356 -13.79 17.71 -12.91
N THR A 357 -13.43 16.44 -13.08
CA THR A 357 -14.28 15.46 -13.73
C THR A 357 -15.20 14.73 -12.75
N LEU A 358 -14.75 14.43 -11.52
CA LEU A 358 -15.58 13.82 -10.48
C LEU A 358 -16.71 14.74 -10.03
N SER A 359 -16.48 16.05 -10.00
CA SER A 359 -17.53 17.05 -9.79
C SER A 359 -18.42 17.28 -11.01
N GLY A 360 -18.01 16.83 -12.19
CA GLY A 360 -18.72 16.93 -13.46
C GLY A 360 -19.85 15.91 -13.63
N ARG A 361 -20.32 15.74 -14.88
CA ARG A 361 -21.43 14.82 -15.21
C ARG A 361 -21.02 13.59 -16.03
N SER A 362 -19.77 13.51 -16.50
CA SER A 362 -19.33 12.48 -17.45
C SER A 362 -18.44 11.43 -16.81
N LEU A 363 -18.91 10.19 -16.74
CA LEU A 363 -18.13 9.05 -16.26
C LEU A 363 -16.87 8.81 -17.10
N TRP A 364 -16.93 8.99 -18.41
CA TRP A 364 -15.79 8.79 -19.31
C TRP A 364 -14.63 9.75 -19.02
N MET A 365 -14.95 10.98 -18.63
CA MET A 365 -13.91 11.95 -18.25
C MET A 365 -13.21 11.52 -16.94
N ILE A 366 -13.95 10.93 -16.00
CA ILE A 366 -13.36 10.36 -14.77
C ILE A 366 -12.41 9.22 -15.12
N VAL A 367 -12.84 8.31 -16.01
CA VAL A 367 -11.99 7.21 -16.49
C VAL A 367 -10.71 7.74 -17.12
N ILE A 368 -10.79 8.72 -18.01
CA ILE A 368 -9.62 9.32 -18.67
C ILE A 368 -8.69 9.97 -17.64
N ALA A 369 -9.24 10.73 -16.68
CA ALA A 369 -8.44 11.38 -15.63
C ALA A 369 -7.68 10.38 -14.76
N THR A 370 -8.36 9.29 -14.34
CA THR A 370 -7.73 8.22 -13.57
C THR A 370 -6.64 7.50 -14.36
N LEU A 371 -6.89 7.18 -15.64
CA LEU A 371 -5.92 6.53 -16.51
C LEU A 371 -4.66 7.39 -16.71
N ILE A 372 -4.80 8.72 -16.87
CA ILE A 372 -3.66 9.65 -17.00
C ILE A 372 -2.78 9.62 -15.74
N GLY A 373 -3.38 9.80 -14.56
CA GLY A 373 -2.63 9.84 -13.30
C GLY A 373 -1.91 8.52 -13.01
N SER A 374 -2.62 7.40 -13.18
CA SER A 374 -2.09 6.06 -12.88
C SER A 374 -1.03 5.61 -13.89
N SER A 375 -1.19 5.96 -15.19
CA SER A 375 -0.15 5.71 -16.18
C SER A 375 1.13 6.50 -15.87
N GLY A 376 1.01 7.74 -15.41
CA GLY A 376 2.14 8.54 -14.95
C GLY A 376 2.89 7.88 -13.80
N PHE A 377 2.16 7.35 -12.82
CA PHE A 377 2.76 6.66 -11.69
C PHE A 377 3.49 5.38 -12.14
N GLY A 378 2.85 4.55 -12.98
CA GLY A 378 3.48 3.34 -13.52
C GLY A 378 4.74 3.62 -14.35
N MET A 379 4.70 4.68 -15.16
CA MET A 379 5.84 5.12 -15.99
C MET A 379 7.10 5.41 -15.16
N MET A 380 6.96 6.04 -13.99
CA MET A 380 8.12 6.45 -13.18
C MET A 380 8.54 5.41 -12.14
N TRP A 381 7.62 4.53 -11.69
CA TRP A 381 7.77 3.70 -10.49
C TRP A 381 9.02 2.82 -10.49
N GLY A 382 9.20 2.03 -11.55
CA GLY A 382 10.34 1.10 -11.64
C GLY A 382 11.69 1.82 -11.67
N PHE A 383 11.75 2.95 -12.38
CA PHE A 383 12.99 3.70 -12.54
C PHE A 383 13.40 4.45 -11.28
N ILE A 384 12.44 5.06 -10.56
CA ILE A 384 12.76 5.76 -9.31
C ILE A 384 13.26 4.78 -8.25
N ILE A 385 12.65 3.59 -8.13
CA ILE A 385 13.10 2.53 -7.23
C ILE A 385 14.49 2.05 -7.60
N LYS A 386 14.72 1.70 -8.89
CA LYS A 386 16.03 1.26 -9.39
C LYS A 386 17.12 2.26 -9.01
N ARG A 387 16.90 3.54 -9.31
CA ARG A 387 17.89 4.59 -9.08
C ARG A 387 18.11 4.89 -7.60
N ILE A 388 17.08 4.84 -6.74
CA ILE A 388 17.25 4.94 -5.29
C ILE A 388 18.16 3.84 -4.76
N ILE A 389 17.98 2.58 -5.24
CA ILE A 389 18.79 1.44 -4.80
C ILE A 389 20.23 1.52 -5.33
N ILE A 390 20.43 2.03 -6.55
CA ILE A 390 21.77 2.20 -7.13
C ILE A 390 22.56 3.27 -6.38
N ASN A 391 21.92 4.37 -5.97
CA ASN A 391 22.55 5.45 -5.20
C ASN A 391 22.81 5.10 -3.73
N ALA A 392 22.34 3.93 -3.25
CA ALA A 392 22.61 3.49 -1.89
C ALA A 392 23.99 2.87 -1.77
N SER A 393 24.73 3.24 -0.71
CA SER A 393 26.00 2.61 -0.37
C SER A 393 25.81 1.10 -0.08
N SER A 394 26.84 0.31 -0.31
CA SER A 394 26.79 -1.16 -0.17
C SER A 394 26.28 -1.64 1.20
N ASP A 395 26.64 -0.94 2.26
CA ASP A 395 26.25 -1.20 3.65
C ASP A 395 24.80 -0.76 3.97
N GLU A 396 24.24 0.23 3.26
CA GLU A 396 22.87 0.71 3.44
C GLU A 396 21.87 0.16 2.38
N LYS A 397 22.33 -0.58 1.37
CA LYS A 397 21.52 -1.04 0.25
C LYS A 397 20.32 -1.91 0.69
N ALA A 398 20.56 -2.83 1.62
CA ALA A 398 19.48 -3.67 2.15
C ALA A 398 18.44 -2.85 2.93
N ARG A 399 18.89 -1.87 3.73
CA ARG A 399 18.02 -0.97 4.49
C ARG A 399 17.23 -0.03 3.58
N THR A 400 17.87 0.50 2.54
CA THR A 400 17.20 1.34 1.54
C THR A 400 16.12 0.56 0.80
N SER A 401 16.40 -0.69 0.42
CA SER A 401 15.41 -1.54 -0.26
C SER A 401 14.20 -1.86 0.62
N SER A 402 14.40 -2.10 1.91
CA SER A 402 13.30 -2.36 2.86
C SER A 402 12.48 -1.13 3.22
N LEU A 403 13.05 0.07 3.08
CA LEU A 403 12.35 1.32 3.30
C LEU A 403 11.28 1.61 2.25
N LEU A 404 11.50 1.22 0.98
CA LEU A 404 10.60 1.58 -0.12
C LEU A 404 9.15 1.10 0.07
N PRO A 405 8.90 -0.18 0.42
CA PRO A 405 7.54 -0.62 0.75
C PRO A 405 6.95 0.10 1.98
N MET A 406 7.79 0.43 2.97
CA MET A 406 7.35 1.17 4.15
C MET A 406 6.94 2.60 3.80
N ALA A 407 7.72 3.31 2.98
CA ALA A 407 7.41 4.66 2.53
C ALA A 407 6.09 4.70 1.73
N LEU A 408 5.86 3.69 0.88
CA LEU A 408 4.61 3.50 0.15
C LEU A 408 3.42 3.31 1.12
N GLN A 409 3.51 2.37 2.04
CA GLN A 409 2.43 2.09 3.01
C GLN A 409 2.16 3.29 3.92
N LEU A 410 3.21 4.01 4.34
CA LEU A 410 3.07 5.23 5.14
C LEU A 410 2.38 6.35 4.33
N GLY A 411 2.76 6.52 3.06
CA GLY A 411 2.08 7.43 2.14
C GLY A 411 0.59 7.09 2.04
N PHE A 412 0.25 5.83 1.84
CA PHE A 412 -1.13 5.37 1.79
C PHE A 412 -1.88 5.63 3.11
N ALA A 413 -1.30 5.31 4.27
CA ALA A 413 -1.95 5.49 5.56
C ALA A 413 -2.23 6.97 5.87
N LEU A 414 -1.25 7.84 5.66
CA LEU A 414 -1.40 9.27 5.87
C LEU A 414 -2.28 9.93 4.81
N GLY A 415 -2.21 9.45 3.56
CA GLY A 415 -3.11 9.87 2.49
C GLY A 415 -4.56 9.59 2.81
N ALA A 416 -4.85 8.41 3.35
CA ALA A 416 -6.18 8.05 3.84
C ALA A 416 -6.67 9.00 4.94
N ALA A 417 -5.81 9.28 5.93
CA ALA A 417 -6.14 10.20 7.02
C ALA A 417 -6.43 11.64 6.50
N ILE A 418 -5.57 12.17 5.62
CA ILE A 418 -5.76 13.50 5.03
C ILE A 418 -7.03 13.55 4.19
N ALA A 419 -7.33 12.51 3.40
CA ALA A 419 -8.56 12.44 2.64
C ALA A 419 -9.79 12.47 3.55
N GLY A 420 -9.75 11.77 4.69
CA GLY A 420 -10.79 11.83 5.72
C GLY A 420 -10.96 13.22 6.33
N ILE A 421 -9.85 13.87 6.68
CA ILE A 421 -9.87 15.24 7.22
C ILE A 421 -10.54 16.20 6.21
N ILE A 422 -10.13 16.18 4.94
CA ILE A 422 -10.70 17.07 3.92
C ILE A 422 -12.19 16.74 3.70
N ALA A 423 -12.54 15.47 3.50
CA ALA A 423 -13.92 15.07 3.23
C ALA A 423 -14.88 15.48 4.38
N ASN A 424 -14.48 15.20 5.62
CA ASN A 424 -15.32 15.45 6.78
C ASN A 424 -15.34 16.93 7.20
N SER A 425 -14.22 17.68 6.98
CA SER A 425 -14.21 19.13 7.17
C SER A 425 -15.16 19.87 6.23
N LEU A 426 -15.42 19.29 5.06
CA LEU A 426 -16.39 19.79 4.08
C LEU A 426 -17.82 19.25 4.34
N GLY A 427 -18.00 18.49 5.43
CA GLY A 427 -19.29 18.01 5.87
C GLY A 427 -19.82 16.79 5.10
N LEU A 428 -18.94 15.97 4.51
CA LEU A 428 -19.38 14.77 3.77
C LEU A 428 -20.27 13.89 4.66
N SER A 429 -21.54 13.75 4.28
CA SER A 429 -22.55 12.98 4.99
C SER A 429 -23.41 12.14 4.06
N GLU A 430 -24.21 11.24 4.65
CA GLU A 430 -25.09 10.36 3.88
C GLU A 430 -26.28 11.10 3.24
N THR A 431 -26.67 12.22 3.84
CA THR A 431 -27.86 13.00 3.48
C THR A 431 -27.58 14.21 2.60
N MET A 432 -26.33 14.39 2.13
CA MET A 432 -25.95 15.52 1.28
C MET A 432 -26.68 15.50 -0.07
N ASN A 433 -27.00 16.67 -0.57
CA ASN A 433 -27.48 16.86 -1.94
C ASN A 433 -26.33 16.75 -2.96
N ASN A 434 -26.67 16.61 -4.24
CA ASN A 434 -25.66 16.41 -5.28
C ASN A 434 -24.71 17.60 -5.46
N ASP A 435 -25.12 18.83 -5.18
CA ASP A 435 -24.26 20.00 -5.33
C ASP A 435 -23.22 20.08 -4.21
N ASP A 436 -23.61 19.70 -3.00
CA ASP A 436 -22.68 19.58 -1.87
C ASP A 436 -21.67 18.45 -2.12
N ILE A 437 -22.10 17.30 -2.65
CA ILE A 437 -21.19 16.20 -3.00
C ILE A 437 -20.21 16.63 -4.10
N ARG A 438 -20.63 17.43 -5.09
CA ARG A 438 -19.73 18.02 -6.12
C ARG A 438 -18.70 18.92 -5.49
N HIS A 439 -19.13 19.77 -4.56
CA HIS A 439 -18.23 20.67 -3.82
C HIS A 439 -17.18 19.87 -3.04
N VAL A 440 -17.58 18.85 -2.30
CA VAL A 440 -16.67 17.95 -1.59
C VAL A 440 -15.73 17.25 -2.57
N ALA A 441 -16.24 16.69 -3.67
CA ALA A 441 -15.42 16.00 -4.67
C ALA A 441 -14.33 16.91 -5.22
N PHE A 442 -14.69 18.14 -5.62
CA PHE A 442 -13.72 19.11 -6.14
C PHE A 442 -12.61 19.42 -5.11
N TRP A 443 -12.99 19.84 -3.89
CA TRP A 443 -12.04 20.26 -2.88
C TRP A 443 -11.22 19.10 -2.31
N LEU A 444 -11.78 17.90 -2.26
CA LEU A 444 -11.04 16.70 -1.85
C LEU A 444 -9.82 16.48 -2.75
N PHE A 445 -9.98 16.49 -4.08
CA PHE A 445 -8.87 16.23 -5.00
C PHE A 445 -7.95 17.44 -5.17
N ILE A 446 -8.48 18.65 -5.23
CA ILE A 446 -7.68 19.89 -5.30
C ILE A 446 -6.82 20.05 -4.03
N GLY A 447 -7.32 19.66 -2.87
CA GLY A 447 -6.56 19.69 -1.61
C GLY A 447 -5.27 18.85 -1.63
N PHE A 448 -5.21 17.82 -2.46
CA PHE A 448 -3.99 17.02 -2.65
C PHE A 448 -3.02 17.59 -3.70
N VAL A 449 -3.45 18.52 -4.54
CA VAL A 449 -2.59 19.08 -5.61
C VAL A 449 -1.31 19.71 -5.07
N PRO A 450 -1.30 20.49 -3.98
CA PRO A 450 -0.05 21.02 -3.41
C PRO A 450 0.95 19.93 -3.02
N LEU A 451 0.47 18.82 -2.46
CA LEU A 451 1.30 17.67 -2.08
C LEU A 451 1.84 16.93 -3.32
N ALA A 452 1.01 16.79 -4.36
CA ALA A 452 1.43 16.20 -5.63
C ALA A 452 2.47 17.08 -6.35
N LEU A 453 2.31 18.39 -6.31
CA LEU A 453 3.29 19.37 -6.84
C LEU A 453 4.62 19.29 -6.08
N LEU A 454 4.58 19.14 -4.75
CA LEU A 454 5.79 18.92 -3.95
C LEU A 454 6.46 17.58 -4.33
N GLY A 455 5.68 16.52 -4.49
CA GLY A 455 6.18 15.22 -4.94
C GLY A 455 6.82 15.30 -6.33
N ASN A 456 6.21 16.04 -7.26
CA ASN A 456 6.76 16.32 -8.58
C ASN A 456 8.06 17.14 -8.50
N LEU A 457 8.11 18.18 -7.65
CA LEU A 457 9.32 18.97 -7.42
C LEU A 457 10.49 18.09 -6.92
N PHE A 458 10.22 17.19 -5.97
CA PHE A 458 11.23 16.26 -5.47
C PHE A 458 11.65 15.24 -6.55
N ALA A 459 10.76 14.80 -7.43
CA ALA A 459 11.11 13.97 -8.58
C ALA A 459 12.08 14.69 -9.55
N TRP A 460 11.83 15.97 -9.80
CA TRP A 460 12.72 16.79 -10.64
C TRP A 460 14.08 17.02 -9.99
N ARG A 461 14.14 17.29 -8.68
CA ARG A 461 15.38 17.41 -7.90
C ARG A 461 16.15 16.11 -7.86
N PHE A 462 15.47 15.00 -7.65
CA PHE A 462 16.04 13.65 -7.68
C PHE A 462 16.79 13.38 -8.97
N VAL A 463 16.15 13.59 -10.10
CA VAL A 463 16.76 13.40 -11.42
C VAL A 463 17.94 14.34 -11.69
N ARG A 464 17.92 15.56 -11.14
CA ARG A 464 19.01 16.52 -11.29
C ARG A 464 20.25 16.08 -10.50
N GLN A 465 20.06 15.62 -9.27
CA GLN A 465 21.15 15.20 -8.40
C GLN A 465 21.77 13.86 -8.88
N ASP A 466 20.94 12.91 -9.28
CA ASP A 466 21.38 11.61 -9.82
C ASP A 466 22.29 11.75 -11.05
N ARG A 467 22.10 12.80 -11.86
CA ARG A 467 23.01 13.13 -12.99
C ARG A 467 24.34 13.73 -12.57
N LEU A 468 24.36 14.44 -11.44
CA LEU A 468 25.59 15.07 -10.94
C LEU A 468 26.51 14.03 -10.30
N ASP A 469 25.97 13.00 -9.68
CA ASP A 469 26.72 11.91 -9.06
C ASP A 469 27.21 10.86 -10.08
N SER A 470 26.70 10.88 -11.33
CA SER A 470 27.08 9.97 -12.41
C SER A 470 28.18 10.53 -13.35
N ASN A 471 28.55 11.80 -13.23
CA ASN A 471 29.65 12.48 -13.93
C ASN A 471 30.83 12.69 -12.97
#